data_4b0c169033354ada09bd4dc97b790b59
#
_entry.id   4b0c169033354ada09bd4dc97b790b59
#
_cell.length_a   1.000
_cell.length_b   1.000
_cell.length_c   1.000
_cell.angle_alpha   90.00
_cell.angle_beta   90.00
_cell.angle_gamma   90.00
#
_symmetry.space_group_name_H-M   'P 1'
#
loop_
_entity.id
_entity.type
_entity.pdbx_description
1 polymer ?
#
loop_
_entity_poly.entity_id
_entity_poly.type
_entity_poly.pdbx_seq_one_letter_code
_entity_poly.pdbx_strand_id
1 'polypeptide(L)'
;HSYLTYLRDRLMLARDLLHESGSVFVQISDDNVHHVREILDEIFGGANFISEIAFRTTSSLGGDFIGKSFDYLLWYGRERAKTKSHDLFSSRGIEDDVGGRYTRCERPGFFRRPMSKAEKSNPEALPQGARVYRHDNLKSQSGSEAAEFPIAHQGMEFRPGKGFWKSNPTGIVRLDRAWRLAAPTPDSVNYVRFIDDFP
;
A
#
# COMPACT_ATOMS: atom_id res chain seq x y z
N HIS A 1 37.46 21.31 1.48
CA HIS A 1 36.40 20.45 2.10
C HIS A 1 35.61 19.73 1.03
N SER A 2 35.46 18.40 1.15
CA SER A 2 34.61 17.64 0.25
C SER A 2 33.15 17.96 0.54
N TYR A 3 32.27 17.80 -0.46
CA TYR A 3 30.82 17.94 -0.30
C TYR A 3 30.28 17.09 0.88
N LEU A 4 30.74 15.85 1.00
CA LEU A 4 30.33 14.95 2.07
C LEU A 4 30.71 15.43 3.47
N THR A 5 31.92 16.01 3.63
CA THR A 5 32.34 16.61 4.91
C THR A 5 31.44 17.78 5.30
N TYR A 6 31.13 18.66 4.35
CA TYR A 6 30.24 19.78 4.58
C TYR A 6 28.82 19.29 4.97
N LEU A 7 28.29 18.28 4.28
CA LEU A 7 26.98 17.71 4.56
C LEU A 7 26.96 17.07 5.96
N ARG A 8 28.00 16.30 6.32
CA ARG A 8 28.14 15.68 7.64
C ARG A 8 28.05 16.70 8.77
N ASP A 9 28.83 17.78 8.68
CA ASP A 9 28.83 18.83 9.72
C ASP A 9 27.47 19.48 9.89
N ARG A 10 26.72 19.69 8.79
CA ARG A 10 25.36 20.23 8.81
C ARG A 10 24.34 19.25 9.40
N LEU A 11 24.47 17.98 9.08
CA LEU A 11 23.59 16.94 9.63
C LEU A 11 23.80 16.72 11.13
N MET A 12 25.04 16.86 11.64
CA MET A 12 25.31 16.86 13.07
C MET A 12 24.57 17.98 13.79
N LEU A 13 24.68 19.21 13.28
CA LEU A 13 23.95 20.36 13.83
C LEU A 13 22.42 20.17 13.73
N ALA A 14 21.94 19.65 12.60
CA ALA A 14 20.51 19.38 12.43
C ALA A 14 19.99 18.39 13.45
N ARG A 15 20.74 17.31 13.74
CA ARG A 15 20.40 16.34 14.78
C ARG A 15 20.26 16.99 16.16
N ASP A 16 21.17 17.89 16.51
CA ASP A 16 21.17 18.55 17.82
C ASP A 16 19.97 19.50 17.97
N LEU A 17 19.51 20.10 16.88
CA LEU A 17 18.33 20.99 16.85
C LEU A 17 17.00 20.23 16.86
N LEU A 18 16.98 18.94 16.48
CA LEU A 18 15.73 18.17 16.44
C LEU A 18 15.25 17.83 17.86
N HIS A 19 13.95 17.95 18.06
CA HIS A 19 13.25 17.35 19.21
C HIS A 19 13.34 15.83 19.13
N GLU A 20 13.23 15.10 20.24
CA GLU A 20 13.28 13.62 20.27
C GLU A 20 12.25 12.95 19.36
N SER A 21 11.07 13.58 19.15
CA SER A 21 10.04 13.12 18.24
C SER A 21 10.18 13.67 16.81
N GLY A 22 11.23 14.43 16.55
CA GLY A 22 11.53 15.01 15.24
C GLY A 22 12.22 14.04 14.29
N SER A 23 12.21 14.38 13.02
CA SER A 23 12.86 13.59 11.97
C SER A 23 13.49 14.48 10.91
N VAL A 24 14.40 13.93 10.12
CA VAL A 24 15.07 14.58 9.00
C VAL A 24 14.79 13.82 7.72
N PHE A 25 14.59 14.57 6.64
CA PHE A 25 14.52 14.06 5.27
C PHE A 25 15.70 14.62 4.49
N VAL A 26 16.46 13.75 3.85
CA VAL A 26 17.57 14.14 2.97
C VAL A 26 17.27 13.63 1.57
N GLN A 27 17.08 14.57 0.63
CA GLN A 27 16.98 14.23 -0.78
C GLN A 27 18.37 14.09 -1.37
N ILE A 28 18.59 13.02 -2.11
CA ILE A 28 19.89 12.75 -2.75
C ILE A 28 19.70 11.95 -4.05
N SER A 29 20.62 12.16 -4.99
CA SER A 29 20.64 11.41 -6.24
C SER A 29 21.18 9.98 -6.04
N ASP A 30 20.89 9.12 -7.01
CA ASP A 30 21.39 7.74 -7.07
C ASP A 30 22.91 7.62 -6.92
N ASP A 31 23.66 8.60 -7.45
CA ASP A 31 25.13 8.59 -7.39
C ASP A 31 25.68 8.62 -5.96
N ASN A 32 24.99 9.29 -5.04
CA ASN A 32 25.50 9.58 -3.70
C ASN A 32 24.65 8.98 -2.58
N VAL A 33 23.56 8.32 -2.87
CA VAL A 33 22.61 7.80 -1.86
C VAL A 33 23.32 6.90 -0.84
N HIS A 34 24.20 6.01 -1.27
CA HIS A 34 24.95 5.09 -0.42
C HIS A 34 25.90 5.83 0.54
N HIS A 35 26.60 6.87 0.07
CA HIS A 35 27.48 7.67 0.93
C HIS A 35 26.71 8.50 1.96
N VAL A 36 25.60 9.10 1.53
CA VAL A 36 24.76 9.91 2.43
C VAL A 36 24.04 9.02 3.44
N ARG A 37 23.68 7.79 3.05
CA ARG A 37 23.12 6.79 3.94
C ARG A 37 24.11 6.42 5.07
N GLU A 38 25.36 6.16 4.74
CA GLU A 38 26.42 5.86 5.73
C GLU A 38 26.63 7.03 6.71
N ILE A 39 26.67 8.27 6.21
CA ILE A 39 26.78 9.47 7.06
C ILE A 39 25.57 9.60 8.01
N LEU A 40 24.36 9.34 7.53
CA LEU A 40 23.16 9.39 8.35
C LEU A 40 23.15 8.26 9.40
N ASP A 41 23.61 7.06 9.05
CA ASP A 41 23.74 5.95 9.98
C ASP A 41 24.79 6.27 11.09
N GLU A 42 25.89 6.97 10.74
CA GLU A 42 26.88 7.44 11.72
C GLU A 42 26.29 8.48 12.67
N ILE A 43 25.58 9.47 12.15
CA ILE A 43 25.10 10.63 12.92
C ILE A 43 23.84 10.29 13.73
N PHE A 44 22.84 9.69 13.11
CA PHE A 44 21.55 9.41 13.73
C PHE A 44 21.49 8.03 14.36
N GLY A 45 22.35 7.11 13.94
CA GLY A 45 22.33 5.70 14.27
C GLY A 45 21.42 4.89 13.34
N GLY A 46 21.91 3.76 12.83
CA GLY A 46 21.14 2.90 11.90
C GLY A 46 19.81 2.41 12.46
N ALA A 47 19.67 2.28 13.80
CA ALA A 47 18.42 1.93 14.47
C ALA A 47 17.32 3.01 14.31
N ASN A 48 17.71 4.26 14.03
CA ASN A 48 16.80 5.38 13.83
C ASN A 48 16.41 5.59 12.35
N PHE A 49 16.91 4.76 11.45
CA PHE A 49 16.44 4.72 10.07
C PHE A 49 14.97 4.34 9.98
N ILE A 50 14.17 5.11 9.23
CA ILE A 50 12.75 4.88 9.05
C ILE A 50 12.47 4.33 7.66
N SER A 51 12.90 5.04 6.61
CA SER A 51 12.63 4.61 5.23
C SER A 51 13.59 5.25 4.22
N GLU A 52 13.79 4.55 3.11
CA GLU A 52 14.38 5.07 1.87
C GLU A 52 13.27 5.05 0.81
N ILE A 53 12.94 6.24 0.30
CA ILE A 53 11.83 6.44 -0.62
C ILE A 53 12.41 6.83 -1.98
N ALA A 54 12.30 5.94 -2.96
CA ALA A 54 12.63 6.25 -4.34
C ALA A 54 11.46 7.01 -4.98
N PHE A 55 11.74 8.11 -5.64
CA PHE A 55 10.73 8.84 -6.40
C PHE A 55 11.25 9.18 -7.79
N ARG A 56 10.32 9.20 -8.73
CA ARG A 56 10.66 9.44 -10.14
C ARG A 56 10.94 10.91 -10.39
N THR A 57 12.08 11.17 -11.02
CA THR A 57 12.45 12.48 -11.56
C THR A 57 12.26 12.49 -13.09
N THR A 58 12.49 13.62 -13.73
CA THR A 58 12.56 13.70 -15.19
C THR A 58 13.72 12.84 -15.68
N SER A 59 13.43 11.91 -16.61
CA SER A 59 14.46 11.07 -17.21
C SER A 59 15.51 11.92 -17.94
N SER A 60 16.78 11.66 -17.66
CA SER A 60 17.87 12.22 -18.47
C SER A 60 17.79 11.65 -19.89
N LEU A 61 17.77 12.53 -20.87
CA LEU A 61 17.92 12.18 -22.28
C LEU A 61 19.37 11.80 -22.53
N GLY A 62 19.65 10.51 -22.64
CA GLY A 62 20.95 9.97 -23.07
C GLY A 62 21.89 9.57 -21.91
N GLY A 63 22.49 8.42 -22.07
CA GLY A 63 23.56 7.83 -21.26
C GLY A 63 24.05 6.56 -21.95
N ASP A 64 25.27 6.16 -21.72
CA ASP A 64 25.87 4.95 -22.32
C ASP A 64 25.18 3.64 -21.86
N PHE A 65 24.37 3.72 -20.81
CA PHE A 65 23.64 2.61 -20.21
C PHE A 65 22.19 3.00 -19.93
N ILE A 66 21.62 2.51 -18.82
CA ILE A 66 20.25 2.83 -18.39
C ILE A 66 20.20 4.26 -17.84
N GLY A 67 19.32 5.09 -18.40
CA GLY A 67 19.12 6.46 -17.94
C GLY A 67 18.62 6.52 -16.49
N LYS A 68 19.17 7.45 -15.72
CA LYS A 68 18.76 7.69 -14.34
C LYS A 68 17.39 8.37 -14.33
N SER A 69 16.47 7.79 -13.58
CA SER A 69 15.07 8.27 -13.53
C SER A 69 14.56 8.43 -12.11
N PHE A 70 15.41 8.20 -11.10
CA PHE A 70 15.03 8.22 -9.69
C PHE A 70 16.02 9.01 -8.85
N ASP A 71 15.48 9.73 -7.87
CA ASP A 71 16.18 10.24 -6.70
C ASP A 71 15.59 9.58 -5.45
N TYR A 72 16.24 9.81 -4.32
CA TYR A 72 15.89 9.18 -3.05
C TYR A 72 15.65 10.22 -1.96
N LEU A 73 14.69 9.93 -1.09
CA LEU A 73 14.53 10.59 0.19
C LEU A 73 14.92 9.60 1.29
N LEU A 74 15.96 9.93 2.05
CA LEU A 74 16.37 9.19 3.24
C LEU A 74 15.68 9.80 4.45
N TRP A 75 14.92 8.99 5.19
CA TRP A 75 14.17 9.43 6.37
C TRP A 75 14.73 8.80 7.63
N TYR A 76 15.16 9.65 8.57
CA TYR A 76 15.66 9.27 9.89
C TYR A 76 14.92 10.02 10.98
N GLY A 77 14.55 9.31 12.06
CA GLY A 77 14.11 9.95 13.29
C GLY A 77 15.31 10.37 14.15
N ARG A 78 15.12 11.34 15.03
CA ARG A 78 16.07 11.54 16.14
C ARG A 78 16.03 10.35 17.10
N GLU A 79 14.83 9.92 17.48
CA GLU A 79 14.50 8.66 18.16
C GLU A 79 13.32 8.02 17.43
N ARG A 80 13.57 6.98 16.65
CA ARG A 80 12.55 6.34 15.81
C ARG A 80 11.28 5.97 16.59
N ALA A 81 11.44 5.45 17.81
CA ALA A 81 10.32 5.04 18.66
C ALA A 81 9.40 6.19 19.09
N LYS A 82 9.90 7.43 19.07
CA LYS A 82 9.15 8.63 19.45
C LYS A 82 8.76 9.48 18.24
N THR A 83 9.27 9.14 17.04
CA THR A 83 9.02 9.95 15.85
C THR A 83 7.54 10.04 15.53
N LYS A 84 7.04 11.24 15.37
CA LYS A 84 5.66 11.53 14.98
C LYS A 84 5.55 11.63 13.46
N SER A 85 4.59 10.92 12.91
CA SER A 85 4.22 11.02 11.49
C SER A 85 2.71 11.11 11.36
N HIS A 86 2.25 11.75 10.29
CA HIS A 86 0.86 11.71 9.87
C HIS A 86 0.74 10.79 8.66
N ASP A 87 -0.21 9.87 8.71
CA ASP A 87 -0.51 9.04 7.55
C ASP A 87 -1.05 9.92 6.43
N LEU A 88 -0.46 9.78 5.26
CA LEU A 88 -0.90 10.48 4.06
C LEU A 88 -1.90 9.58 3.33
N PHE A 89 -3.18 9.88 3.50
CA PHE A 89 -4.25 9.20 2.78
C PHE A 89 -4.61 9.98 1.52
N SER A 90 -4.76 9.27 0.40
CA SER A 90 -5.33 9.81 -0.82
C SER A 90 -6.49 8.93 -1.26
N SER A 91 -7.55 9.56 -1.81
CA SER A 91 -8.64 8.79 -2.41
C SER A 91 -8.08 7.96 -3.58
N ARG A 92 -8.52 6.71 -3.66
CA ARG A 92 -8.11 5.77 -4.70
C ARG A 92 -9.11 5.74 -5.82
N GLY A 93 -8.66 5.99 -7.05
CA GLY A 93 -9.45 5.86 -8.27
C GLY A 93 -9.11 4.60 -9.07
N ILE A 94 -9.83 4.37 -10.17
CA ILE A 94 -9.57 3.24 -11.09
C ILE A 94 -8.17 3.40 -11.74
N GLU A 95 -7.72 4.62 -11.93
CA GLU A 95 -6.40 5.00 -12.46
C GLU A 95 -5.25 4.47 -11.59
N ASP A 96 -5.50 4.25 -10.30
CA ASP A 96 -4.52 3.71 -9.35
C ASP A 96 -4.49 2.17 -9.33
N ASP A 97 -5.36 1.50 -10.10
CA ASP A 97 -5.42 0.04 -10.18
C ASP A 97 -4.33 -0.55 -11.08
N VAL A 98 -3.10 -0.54 -10.58
CA VAL A 98 -1.97 -1.19 -11.25
C VAL A 98 -2.25 -2.68 -11.41
N GLY A 99 -2.49 -3.11 -12.64
CA GLY A 99 -2.78 -4.51 -13.00
C GLY A 99 -4.25 -4.83 -13.28
N GLY A 100 -5.14 -3.83 -13.30
CA GLY A 100 -6.52 -3.97 -13.78
C GLY A 100 -7.35 -5.01 -13.01
N ARG A 101 -7.15 -5.13 -11.69
CA ARG A 101 -7.81 -6.14 -10.85
C ARG A 101 -9.25 -5.79 -10.49
N TYR A 102 -9.60 -4.51 -10.50
CA TYR A 102 -10.93 -4.00 -10.20
C TYR A 102 -11.77 -4.01 -11.48
N THR A 103 -12.51 -5.09 -11.69
CA THR A 103 -13.19 -5.37 -12.96
C THR A 103 -14.69 -5.40 -12.86
N ARG A 104 -15.25 -5.07 -11.70
CA ARG A 104 -16.68 -5.17 -11.40
C ARG A 104 -17.17 -3.85 -10.81
N CYS A 105 -18.46 -3.57 -11.00
CA CYS A 105 -19.12 -2.43 -10.38
C CYS A 105 -20.41 -2.84 -9.66
N GLU A 106 -20.71 -2.09 -8.60
CA GLU A 106 -21.97 -2.14 -7.87
C GLU A 106 -22.70 -0.83 -8.09
N ARG A 107 -23.95 -0.91 -8.55
CA ARG A 107 -24.86 0.22 -8.68
C ARG A 107 -25.67 0.40 -7.39
N PRO A 108 -26.29 1.56 -7.17
CA PRO A 108 -27.24 1.75 -6.10
C PRO A 108 -28.30 0.64 -6.06
N GLY A 109 -28.61 0.15 -4.85
CA GLY A 109 -29.49 -1.02 -4.67
C GLY A 109 -28.78 -2.37 -4.70
N PHE A 110 -27.44 -2.38 -4.56
CA PHE A 110 -26.57 -3.59 -4.53
C PHE A 110 -26.55 -4.39 -5.83
N PHE A 111 -26.88 -3.78 -6.96
CA PHE A 111 -26.81 -4.45 -8.26
C PHE A 111 -25.36 -4.57 -8.74
N ARG A 112 -24.82 -5.78 -8.70
CA ARG A 112 -23.44 -6.12 -9.01
C ARG A 112 -23.31 -6.76 -10.38
N ARG A 113 -22.34 -6.28 -11.19
CA ARG A 113 -22.01 -6.84 -12.50
C ARG A 113 -20.53 -6.63 -12.87
N PRO A 114 -20.03 -7.38 -13.86
CA PRO A 114 -18.77 -7.02 -14.51
C PRO A 114 -18.86 -5.65 -15.17
N MET A 115 -17.75 -4.92 -15.22
CA MET A 115 -17.59 -3.70 -15.99
C MET A 115 -17.43 -4.04 -17.49
N SER A 116 -18.01 -3.22 -18.35
CA SER A 116 -17.77 -3.25 -19.78
C SER A 116 -16.35 -2.80 -20.13
N LYS A 117 -15.91 -3.02 -21.38
CA LYS A 117 -14.61 -2.52 -21.86
C LYS A 117 -14.51 -0.99 -21.76
N ALA A 118 -15.59 -0.28 -22.13
CA ALA A 118 -15.64 1.17 -22.06
C ALA A 118 -15.47 1.68 -20.62
N GLU A 119 -16.19 1.08 -19.67
CA GLU A 119 -16.11 1.45 -18.25
C GLU A 119 -14.74 1.19 -17.60
N LYS A 120 -14.02 0.16 -18.08
CA LYS A 120 -12.64 -0.12 -17.63
C LYS A 120 -11.63 0.88 -18.18
N SER A 121 -11.87 1.42 -19.38
CA SER A 121 -10.96 2.35 -20.03
C SER A 121 -11.27 3.82 -19.69
N ASN A 122 -12.52 4.12 -19.31
CA ASN A 122 -12.95 5.46 -18.95
C ASN A 122 -13.86 5.41 -17.72
N PRO A 123 -13.39 5.86 -16.55
CA PRO A 123 -14.18 5.92 -15.32
C PRO A 123 -15.48 6.74 -15.44
N GLU A 124 -15.51 7.75 -16.31
CA GLU A 124 -16.70 8.58 -16.54
C GLU A 124 -17.87 7.81 -17.21
N ALA A 125 -17.55 6.69 -17.86
CA ALA A 125 -18.58 5.82 -18.45
C ALA A 125 -19.34 4.98 -17.41
N LEU A 126 -18.93 5.00 -16.15
CA LEU A 126 -19.63 4.30 -15.08
C LEU A 126 -20.97 4.96 -14.77
N PRO A 127 -22.02 4.17 -14.46
CA PRO A 127 -23.28 4.71 -14.01
C PRO A 127 -23.10 5.59 -12.76
N GLN A 128 -23.90 6.65 -12.67
CA GLN A 128 -23.88 7.55 -11.53
C GLN A 128 -24.08 6.78 -10.22
N GLY A 129 -23.22 7.04 -9.23
CA GLY A 129 -23.24 6.37 -7.93
C GLY A 129 -22.74 4.93 -7.95
N ALA A 130 -22.18 4.46 -9.06
CA ALA A 130 -21.57 3.14 -9.10
C ALA A 130 -20.24 3.12 -8.34
N ARG A 131 -20.00 2.04 -7.58
CA ARG A 131 -18.74 1.79 -6.88
C ARG A 131 -18.01 0.63 -7.55
N VAL A 132 -16.72 0.80 -7.76
CA VAL A 132 -15.88 -0.22 -8.39
C VAL A 132 -15.32 -1.17 -7.35
N TYR A 133 -15.35 -2.47 -7.64
CA TYR A 133 -14.88 -3.49 -6.72
C TYR A 133 -14.21 -4.67 -7.43
N ARG A 134 -13.54 -5.49 -6.64
CA ARG A 134 -13.03 -6.81 -7.04
C ARG A 134 -13.47 -7.89 -6.05
N HIS A 135 -13.43 -9.12 -6.49
CA HIS A 135 -13.45 -10.27 -5.59
C HIS A 135 -12.02 -10.49 -5.08
N ASP A 136 -11.82 -10.37 -3.79
CA ASP A 136 -10.53 -10.61 -3.15
C ASP A 136 -10.54 -11.93 -2.38
N ASN A 137 -9.41 -12.61 -2.37
CA ASN A 137 -9.30 -13.94 -1.78
C ASN A 137 -9.35 -13.88 -0.25
N LEU A 138 -10.28 -14.61 0.34
CA LEU A 138 -10.40 -14.78 1.79
C LEU A 138 -9.47 -15.85 2.37
N LYS A 139 -8.76 -16.63 1.53
CA LYS A 139 -7.90 -17.72 1.96
C LYS A 139 -6.44 -17.27 2.10
N SER A 140 -5.75 -17.82 3.10
CA SER A 140 -4.30 -17.69 3.33
C SER A 140 -3.67 -19.07 3.31
N GLN A 141 -2.40 -19.13 2.93
CA GLN A 141 -1.61 -20.38 3.01
C GLN A 141 -1.10 -20.63 4.44
N SER A 142 -1.03 -19.60 5.27
CA SER A 142 -0.61 -19.67 6.67
C SER A 142 -1.71 -19.16 7.59
N GLY A 143 -1.86 -19.78 8.75
CA GLY A 143 -2.85 -19.42 9.76
C GLY A 143 -2.81 -20.41 10.92
N SER A 144 -3.84 -20.38 11.77
CA SER A 144 -4.03 -21.31 12.89
C SER A 144 -5.33 -22.10 12.69
N GLU A 145 -5.48 -23.23 13.38
CA GLU A 145 -6.70 -24.06 13.39
C GLU A 145 -7.98 -23.25 13.68
N ALA A 146 -7.86 -22.20 14.49
CA ALA A 146 -8.98 -21.28 14.76
C ALA A 146 -9.51 -20.55 13.51
N ALA A 147 -8.79 -20.61 12.39
CA ALA A 147 -9.19 -20.05 11.09
C ALA A 147 -9.69 -21.12 10.10
N GLU A 148 -10.01 -22.33 10.57
CA GLU A 148 -10.53 -23.46 9.77
C GLU A 148 -12.00 -23.76 10.09
N PHE A 149 -12.85 -22.78 10.12
CA PHE A 149 -14.28 -22.94 10.38
C PHE A 149 -15.10 -22.90 9.09
N PRO A 150 -16.32 -23.46 9.07
CA PRO A 150 -17.23 -23.34 7.93
C PRO A 150 -17.81 -21.92 7.83
N ILE A 151 -17.93 -21.41 6.60
CA ILE A 151 -18.65 -20.18 6.30
C ILE A 151 -19.95 -20.55 5.59
N ALA A 152 -21.11 -20.23 6.19
CA ALA A 152 -22.41 -20.32 5.53
C ALA A 152 -22.70 -19.00 4.81
N HIS A 153 -22.98 -19.05 3.50
CA HIS A 153 -23.37 -17.89 2.70
C HIS A 153 -24.30 -18.33 1.55
N GLN A 154 -25.45 -17.66 1.39
CA GLN A 154 -26.43 -17.93 0.35
C GLN A 154 -26.89 -19.42 0.30
N GLY A 155 -27.05 -20.05 1.46
CA GLY A 155 -27.49 -21.47 1.54
C GLY A 155 -26.40 -22.50 1.24
N MET A 156 -25.17 -22.09 0.99
CA MET A 156 -24.00 -22.94 0.77
C MET A 156 -23.04 -22.87 1.94
N GLU A 157 -22.28 -23.96 2.17
CA GLU A 157 -21.21 -24.03 3.15
C GLU A 157 -19.86 -24.05 2.43
N PHE A 158 -18.95 -23.17 2.86
CA PHE A 158 -17.60 -23.06 2.33
C PHE A 158 -16.57 -23.38 3.40
N ARG A 159 -15.53 -24.12 3.02
CA ARG A 159 -14.37 -24.43 3.88
C ARG A 159 -13.08 -23.97 3.24
N PRO A 160 -12.02 -23.63 4.01
CA PRO A 160 -10.78 -23.13 3.44
C PRO A 160 -9.98 -24.20 2.66
N GLY A 161 -10.29 -25.49 2.85
CA GLY A 161 -9.55 -26.59 2.25
C GLY A 161 -8.17 -26.76 2.91
N LYS A 162 -7.10 -26.74 2.11
CA LYS A 162 -5.71 -26.82 2.62
C LYS A 162 -5.16 -25.50 3.20
N GLY A 163 -5.98 -24.47 3.30
CA GLY A 163 -5.57 -23.15 3.80
C GLY A 163 -6.39 -22.71 5.00
N PHE A 164 -6.30 -21.44 5.33
CA PHE A 164 -6.94 -20.81 6.47
C PHE A 164 -7.74 -19.59 6.00
N TRP A 165 -8.78 -19.21 6.74
CA TRP A 165 -9.45 -17.94 6.48
C TRP A 165 -8.58 -16.77 6.95
N LYS A 166 -8.56 -15.67 6.18
CA LYS A 166 -7.90 -14.41 6.57
C LYS A 166 -8.67 -13.63 7.64
N SER A 167 -9.83 -14.14 8.07
CA SER A 167 -10.67 -13.50 9.06
C SER A 167 -11.18 -14.53 10.07
N ASN A 168 -11.62 -14.07 11.22
CA ASN A 168 -12.26 -14.91 12.25
C ASN A 168 -13.78 -15.01 12.01
N PRO A 169 -14.52 -15.92 12.74
CA PRO A 169 -15.96 -16.08 12.56
C PRO A 169 -16.75 -14.77 12.72
N THR A 170 -16.41 -13.94 13.70
CA THR A 170 -17.07 -12.64 13.92
C THR A 170 -16.85 -11.70 12.75
N GLY A 171 -15.62 -11.68 12.18
CA GLY A 171 -15.29 -10.89 11.00
C GLY A 171 -16.10 -11.33 9.77
N ILE A 172 -16.26 -12.64 9.55
CA ILE A 172 -17.09 -13.18 8.46
C ILE A 172 -18.54 -12.77 8.62
N VAL A 173 -19.12 -12.87 9.82
CA VAL A 173 -20.51 -12.43 10.07
C VAL A 173 -20.68 -10.94 9.77
N ARG A 174 -19.69 -10.12 10.12
CA ARG A 174 -19.72 -8.68 9.80
C ARG A 174 -19.63 -8.42 8.29
N LEU A 175 -18.79 -9.17 7.58
CA LEU A 175 -18.68 -9.07 6.12
C LEU A 175 -19.98 -9.47 5.44
N ASP A 176 -20.63 -10.53 5.89
CA ASP A 176 -21.89 -11.00 5.33
C ASP A 176 -23.01 -9.97 5.55
N ARG A 177 -23.17 -9.48 6.79
CA ARG A 177 -24.14 -8.42 7.11
C ARG A 177 -23.89 -7.11 6.34
N ALA A 178 -22.63 -6.81 6.01
CA ALA A 178 -22.26 -5.65 5.21
C ALA A 178 -22.37 -5.89 3.69
N TRP A 179 -22.91 -7.04 3.26
CA TRP A 179 -22.99 -7.45 1.85
C TRP A 179 -21.60 -7.48 1.17
N ARG A 180 -20.57 -7.86 1.96
CA ARG A 180 -19.17 -7.92 1.52
C ARG A 180 -18.68 -9.33 1.20
N LEU A 181 -19.56 -10.33 1.23
CA LEU A 181 -19.28 -11.68 0.73
C LEU A 181 -19.89 -11.88 -0.66
N ALA A 182 -19.21 -12.69 -1.46
CA ALA A 182 -19.71 -13.13 -2.76
C ALA A 182 -19.25 -14.57 -3.01
N ALA A 183 -20.14 -15.40 -3.52
CA ALA A 183 -19.85 -16.76 -3.96
C ALA A 183 -19.84 -16.80 -5.50
N PRO A 184 -18.72 -16.46 -6.17
CA PRO A 184 -18.66 -16.45 -7.63
C PRO A 184 -18.74 -17.84 -8.25
N THR A 185 -18.40 -18.87 -7.48
CA THR A 185 -18.51 -20.30 -7.84
C THR A 185 -19.02 -21.09 -6.63
N PRO A 186 -19.58 -22.32 -6.84
CA PRO A 186 -20.06 -23.16 -5.73
C PRO A 186 -18.98 -23.50 -4.70
N ASP A 187 -17.70 -23.46 -5.08
CA ASP A 187 -16.58 -23.87 -4.23
C ASP A 187 -15.78 -22.70 -3.66
N SER A 188 -16.19 -21.46 -3.94
CA SER A 188 -15.42 -20.29 -3.50
C SER A 188 -16.28 -19.19 -2.93
N VAL A 189 -15.87 -18.69 -1.76
CA VAL A 189 -16.39 -17.46 -1.18
C VAL A 189 -15.25 -16.43 -1.11
N ASN A 190 -15.56 -15.21 -1.54
CA ASN A 190 -14.61 -14.12 -1.67
C ASN A 190 -15.09 -12.87 -0.95
N TYR A 191 -14.15 -12.00 -0.61
CA TYR A 191 -14.44 -10.68 -0.09
C TYR A 191 -14.71 -9.71 -1.25
N VAL A 192 -15.77 -8.95 -1.13
CA VAL A 192 -16.08 -7.82 -2.02
C VAL A 192 -15.32 -6.62 -1.54
N ARG A 193 -14.20 -6.31 -2.19
CA ARG A 193 -13.33 -5.19 -1.86
C ARG A 193 -13.56 -4.05 -2.85
N PHE A 194 -14.08 -2.93 -2.37
CA PHE A 194 -14.18 -1.73 -3.17
C PHE A 194 -12.83 -1.02 -3.27
N ILE A 195 -12.65 -0.24 -4.33
CA ILE A 195 -11.41 0.47 -4.58
C ILE A 195 -11.16 1.58 -3.55
N ASP A 196 -12.24 2.14 -3.03
CA ASP A 196 -12.28 3.20 -2.01
C ASP A 196 -12.34 2.68 -0.55
N ASP A 197 -12.19 1.37 -0.33
CA ASP A 197 -12.18 0.81 1.05
C ASP A 197 -10.94 1.19 1.85
N PHE A 198 -9.83 1.47 1.17
CA PHE A 198 -8.54 1.79 1.80
C PHE A 198 -7.90 2.93 1.01
N PRO A 199 -7.82 4.11 1.59
CA PRO A 199 -7.11 5.26 1.02
C PRO A 199 -5.61 5.05 0.92
#